data_d1dcf7d68ba21d5bd3d7ab2557233a5f
#
_entry.id   d1dcf7d68ba21d5bd3d7ab2557233a5f
#
_cell.length_a   1.000
_cell.length_b   1.000
_cell.length_c   1.000
_cell.angle_alpha   90.00
_cell.angle_beta   90.00
_cell.angle_gamma   90.00
#
_symmetry.space_group_name_H-M   'P 1'
#
loop_
_entity.id
_entity.type
_entity.pdbx_description
1 polymer ?
#
loop_
_entity_poly.entity_id
_entity_poly.type
_entity_poly.pdbx_seq_one_letter_code
_entity_poly.pdbx_strand_id
1 'polypeptide(L)'
;MVHSKLMISSLILASWLFMSVSYAEIWYREDFDNLANGNIVGQDTWAAVVHWKAKGANVQGDIAFGNIGKSLLVGGGEMVVRKFPGAHADIQHVSLHSRKEIKASQMIWYLGGGPVRWGAGTVFTIKGGKLKSTDGKDWDVDIFEIKHGEWNYYHIVMNFKTKEFDFYVDGKKVADDFKFREPDNPSLDWFFFGSHPDHAVLEVYIDNISIGTGEGNPNFHPDKMPVSSSRKLAAVWAKLKS
;
A
#
# COMPACT_ATOMS: atom_id res chain seq x y z
N MET A 1 31.80 54.09 20.99
CA MET A 1 30.37 53.73 21.04
C MET A 1 29.91 53.09 19.71
N VAL A 2 30.53 51.93 19.32
CA VAL A 2 30.31 51.27 17.99
C VAL A 2 30.36 49.72 18.11
N HIS A 3 30.13 49.11 19.26
CA HIS A 3 30.30 47.64 19.40
C HIS A 3 29.01 46.86 19.73
N SER A 4 27.81 47.48 19.67
CA SER A 4 26.56 46.77 20.06
C SER A 4 25.63 46.37 18.91
N LYS A 5 26.01 46.56 17.65
CA LYS A 5 25.12 46.23 16.50
C LYS A 5 25.43 44.93 15.78
N LEU A 6 26.52 44.24 16.11
CA LEU A 6 26.90 42.99 15.40
C LEU A 6 26.42 41.69 16.06
N MET A 7 25.87 41.73 17.27
CA MET A 7 25.41 40.50 17.95
C MET A 7 23.95 40.07 17.68
N ILE A 8 23.14 40.95 17.12
CA ILE A 8 21.72 40.64 16.91
C ILE A 8 21.49 39.91 15.58
N SER A 9 22.36 40.05 14.60
CA SER A 9 22.19 39.40 13.29
C SER A 9 22.55 37.90 13.28
N SER A 10 23.30 37.42 14.25
CA SER A 10 23.72 35.99 14.29
C SER A 10 22.66 35.08 14.94
N LEU A 11 21.77 35.61 15.75
CA LEU A 11 20.70 34.81 16.40
C LEU A 11 19.51 34.51 15.50
N ILE A 12 19.29 35.34 14.48
CA ILE A 12 18.14 35.13 13.56
C ILE A 12 18.45 34.08 12.50
N LEU A 13 19.72 33.83 12.16
CA LEU A 13 20.11 32.82 11.18
C LEU A 13 20.03 31.37 11.74
N ALA A 14 20.13 31.20 13.05
CA ALA A 14 20.09 29.87 13.68
C ALA A 14 18.68 29.31 13.85
N SER A 15 17.64 30.14 13.79
CA SER A 15 16.25 29.70 13.98
C SER A 15 15.59 29.11 12.71
N TRP A 16 16.24 29.19 11.56
CA TRP A 16 15.71 28.68 10.30
C TRP A 16 16.19 27.25 9.95
N LEU A 17 17.05 26.66 10.76
CA LEU A 17 17.61 25.33 10.51
C LEU A 17 16.84 24.18 11.20
N PHE A 18 15.81 24.46 11.96
CA PHE A 18 14.89 23.45 12.47
C PHE A 18 13.61 23.38 11.61
N MET A 19 13.75 23.27 10.29
CA MET A 19 12.70 22.62 9.52
C MET A 19 12.69 21.17 10.01
N SER A 20 11.71 20.84 10.84
CA SER A 20 11.40 19.47 11.20
C SER A 20 11.11 18.74 9.89
N VAL A 21 12.09 17.97 9.41
CA VAL A 21 11.83 16.97 8.38
C VAL A 21 10.85 16.00 9.04
N SER A 22 9.59 16.15 8.74
CA SER A 22 8.58 15.19 9.15
C SER A 22 8.92 13.89 8.42
N TYR A 23 9.63 13.01 9.11
CA TYR A 23 9.87 11.68 8.59
C TYR A 23 8.52 10.99 8.48
N ALA A 24 8.25 10.42 7.31
CA ALA A 24 7.11 9.54 7.14
C ALA A 24 7.22 8.39 8.14
N GLU A 25 6.28 8.29 9.05
CA GLU A 25 6.23 7.23 10.04
C GLU A 25 5.44 6.05 9.48
N ILE A 26 6.07 4.88 9.40
CA ILE A 26 5.37 3.62 9.07
C ILE A 26 4.76 3.08 10.37
N TRP A 27 3.44 3.03 10.44
CA TRP A 27 2.71 2.53 11.60
C TRP A 27 2.11 1.13 11.38
N TYR A 28 2.07 0.62 10.15
CA TYR A 28 1.65 -0.74 9.84
C TYR A 28 2.56 -1.37 8.79
N ARG A 29 2.86 -2.65 8.97
CA ARG A 29 3.57 -3.51 8.01
C ARG A 29 2.99 -4.90 8.01
N GLU A 30 2.86 -5.49 6.82
CA GLU A 30 2.47 -6.88 6.62
C GLU A 30 3.32 -7.51 5.52
N ASP A 31 4.07 -8.53 5.87
CA ASP A 31 4.88 -9.34 4.95
C ASP A 31 4.41 -10.80 4.91
N PHE A 32 3.30 -11.09 5.59
CA PHE A 32 2.66 -12.40 5.70
C PHE A 32 3.53 -13.53 6.29
N ASP A 33 4.79 -13.29 6.59
CA ASP A 33 5.74 -14.31 7.04
C ASP A 33 5.34 -14.97 8.36
N ASN A 34 4.72 -14.20 9.24
CA ASN A 34 4.28 -14.66 10.56
C ASN A 34 2.89 -15.32 10.54
N LEU A 35 2.19 -15.33 9.42
CA LEU A 35 0.86 -15.92 9.30
C LEU A 35 0.96 -17.41 8.91
N ALA A 36 -0.05 -18.19 9.28
CA ALA A 36 -0.12 -19.58 8.86
C ALA A 36 -0.48 -19.68 7.37
N ASN A 37 0.04 -20.68 6.67
CA ASN A 37 -0.37 -20.97 5.29
C ASN A 37 -1.85 -21.33 5.23
N GLY A 38 -2.53 -20.96 4.15
CA GLY A 38 -3.95 -21.18 3.94
C GLY A 38 -4.77 -19.92 4.13
N ASN A 39 -6.05 -20.07 4.44
CA ASN A 39 -7.00 -18.94 4.49
C ASN A 39 -6.57 -17.89 5.53
N ILE A 40 -6.44 -16.63 5.08
CA ILE A 40 -6.05 -15.51 5.92
C ILE A 40 -7.16 -15.05 6.89
N VAL A 41 -8.42 -15.39 6.62
CA VAL A 41 -9.55 -14.95 7.41
C VAL A 41 -9.43 -15.45 8.85
N GLY A 42 -9.50 -14.51 9.79
CA GLY A 42 -9.30 -14.78 11.22
C GLY A 42 -7.85 -14.73 11.68
N GLN A 43 -6.89 -14.56 10.78
CA GLN A 43 -5.49 -14.31 11.13
C GLN A 43 -5.25 -12.81 11.20
N ASP A 44 -4.65 -12.33 12.28
CA ASP A 44 -4.23 -10.95 12.52
C ASP A 44 -5.26 -9.88 12.05
N THR A 45 -6.53 -10.06 12.42
CA THR A 45 -7.66 -9.17 12.09
C THR A 45 -8.07 -9.09 10.61
N TRP A 46 -7.52 -9.93 9.74
CA TRP A 46 -8.01 -10.07 8.37
C TRP A 46 -9.39 -10.72 8.31
N ALA A 47 -10.27 -10.21 7.46
CA ALA A 47 -11.62 -10.73 7.28
C ALA A 47 -11.98 -10.87 5.80
N ALA A 48 -12.93 -11.73 5.48
CA ALA A 48 -13.54 -11.76 4.16
C ALA A 48 -14.54 -10.60 4.02
N VAL A 49 -14.74 -10.10 2.81
CA VAL A 49 -15.73 -9.05 2.54
C VAL A 49 -17.13 -9.69 2.48
N VAL A 50 -17.84 -9.60 3.59
CA VAL A 50 -19.15 -10.27 3.78
C VAL A 50 -20.22 -9.74 2.82
N HIS A 51 -20.20 -8.44 2.52
CA HIS A 51 -21.21 -7.79 1.68
C HIS A 51 -21.35 -8.44 0.29
N TRP A 52 -20.26 -8.94 -0.27
CA TRP A 52 -20.26 -9.62 -1.56
C TRP A 52 -20.18 -11.15 -1.44
N LYS A 53 -20.32 -11.71 -0.25
CA LYS A 53 -20.16 -13.14 0.01
C LYS A 53 -18.84 -13.68 -0.52
N ALA A 54 -17.81 -12.83 -0.51
CA ALA A 54 -16.48 -13.18 -1.00
C ALA A 54 -15.84 -14.23 -0.12
N LYS A 55 -15.00 -15.06 -0.73
CA LYS A 55 -14.12 -15.98 0.00
C LYS A 55 -12.90 -15.24 0.51
N GLY A 56 -12.23 -15.79 1.51
CA GLY A 56 -10.93 -15.32 1.96
C GLY A 56 -9.82 -15.69 0.97
N ALA A 57 -8.73 -14.95 0.99
CA ALA A 57 -7.52 -15.24 0.23
C ALA A 57 -6.57 -16.15 1.01
N ASN A 58 -5.49 -16.63 0.38
CA ASN A 58 -4.61 -17.63 0.97
C ASN A 58 -3.18 -17.12 1.15
N VAL A 59 -2.63 -17.25 2.35
CA VAL A 59 -1.20 -17.07 2.61
C VAL A 59 -0.46 -18.29 2.08
N GLN A 60 0.60 -18.07 1.29
CA GLN A 60 1.40 -19.15 0.68
C GLN A 60 2.88 -18.74 0.54
N GLY A 61 3.78 -19.71 0.37
CA GLY A 61 5.22 -19.52 0.26
C GLY A 61 5.82 -19.84 -1.11
N ASP A 62 5.00 -20.22 -2.11
CA ASP A 62 5.52 -20.66 -3.41
C ASP A 62 5.99 -19.48 -4.27
N ILE A 63 5.29 -18.36 -4.19
CA ILE A 63 5.61 -17.12 -4.92
C ILE A 63 5.56 -15.96 -3.92
N ALA A 64 6.72 -15.45 -3.54
CA ALA A 64 6.86 -14.27 -2.68
C ALA A 64 7.79 -13.26 -3.34
N PHE A 65 7.69 -11.98 -2.95
CA PHE A 65 8.58 -10.94 -3.46
C PHE A 65 10.03 -11.24 -3.03
N GLY A 66 10.97 -11.15 -3.98
CA GLY A 66 12.37 -11.51 -3.74
C GLY A 66 12.61 -13.02 -3.55
N ASN A 67 11.62 -13.89 -3.80
CA ASN A 67 11.66 -15.34 -3.59
C ASN A 67 11.98 -15.74 -2.13
N ILE A 68 11.58 -14.94 -1.17
CA ILE A 68 11.82 -15.17 0.27
C ILE A 68 10.54 -14.89 1.04
N GLY A 69 10.17 -15.79 1.95
CA GLY A 69 9.02 -15.62 2.83
C GLY A 69 7.71 -16.05 2.21
N LYS A 70 6.65 -15.31 2.53
CA LYS A 70 5.28 -15.61 2.10
C LYS A 70 4.65 -14.38 1.44
N SER A 71 3.63 -14.66 0.66
CA SER A 71 2.75 -13.63 0.11
C SER A 71 1.30 -14.04 0.27
N LEU A 72 0.39 -13.12 -0.01
CA LEU A 72 -1.03 -13.39 -0.10
C LEU A 72 -1.41 -13.65 -1.55
N LEU A 73 -1.90 -14.86 -1.83
CA LEU A 73 -2.52 -15.23 -3.10
C LEU A 73 -4.02 -14.91 -3.04
N VAL A 74 -4.48 -14.08 -3.97
CA VAL A 74 -5.88 -13.73 -4.16
C VAL A 74 -6.39 -14.38 -5.44
N GLY A 75 -7.34 -15.27 -5.29
CA GLY A 75 -8.01 -15.99 -6.39
C GLY A 75 -9.30 -15.33 -6.85
N GLY A 76 -9.96 -15.95 -7.84
CA GLY A 76 -11.26 -15.51 -8.33
C GLY A 76 -12.36 -15.62 -7.26
N GLY A 77 -13.15 -14.56 -7.07
CA GLY A 77 -14.19 -14.48 -6.06
C GLY A 77 -13.68 -14.34 -4.62
N GLU A 78 -12.37 -14.16 -4.43
CA GLU A 78 -11.77 -13.88 -3.14
C GLU A 78 -11.61 -12.37 -2.93
N MET A 79 -12.00 -11.89 -1.77
CA MET A 79 -11.81 -10.50 -1.37
C MET A 79 -11.64 -10.41 0.14
N VAL A 80 -10.58 -9.77 0.53
CA VAL A 80 -10.23 -9.59 1.94
C VAL A 80 -10.18 -8.13 2.31
N VAL A 81 -10.39 -7.90 3.58
CA VAL A 81 -10.40 -6.58 4.19
C VAL A 81 -9.62 -6.60 5.49
N ARG A 82 -8.90 -5.53 5.72
CA ARG A 82 -8.31 -5.24 7.02
C ARG A 82 -8.74 -3.85 7.47
N LYS A 83 -9.14 -3.76 8.73
CA LYS A 83 -9.37 -2.50 9.42
C LYS A 83 -8.12 -2.10 10.19
N PHE A 84 -7.78 -0.83 10.15
CA PHE A 84 -6.71 -0.25 10.93
C PHE A 84 -7.27 0.65 12.03
N PRO A 85 -6.65 0.72 13.21
CA PRO A 85 -6.94 1.82 14.13
C PRO A 85 -6.47 3.11 13.45
N GLY A 86 -7.39 4.01 13.18
CA GLY A 86 -7.14 5.19 12.35
C GLY A 86 -5.95 6.01 12.83
N ALA A 87 -4.93 6.12 11.99
CA ALA A 87 -3.92 7.15 12.14
C ALA A 87 -4.42 8.39 11.40
N HIS A 88 -4.88 9.38 12.15
CA HIS A 88 -5.50 10.58 11.61
C HIS A 88 -4.44 11.63 11.26
N ALA A 89 -3.71 11.42 10.17
CA ALA A 89 -2.85 12.44 9.57
C ALA A 89 -3.48 12.95 8.28
N ASP A 90 -3.27 14.22 7.97
CA ASP A 90 -3.76 14.83 6.73
C ASP A 90 -3.20 14.14 5.49
N ILE A 91 -1.94 13.71 5.55
CA ILE A 91 -1.27 12.96 4.48
C ILE A 91 -0.92 11.57 5.01
N GLN A 92 -1.33 10.56 4.27
CA GLN A 92 -1.03 9.16 4.56
C GLN A 92 -0.60 8.45 3.27
N HIS A 93 0.22 7.42 3.40
CA HIS A 93 0.61 6.62 2.26
C HIS A 93 0.38 5.13 2.49
N VAL A 94 0.14 4.44 1.39
CA VAL A 94 0.10 2.98 1.31
C VAL A 94 1.11 2.54 0.26
N SER A 95 1.92 1.55 0.58
CA SER A 95 2.77 0.90 -0.41
C SER A 95 2.72 -0.61 -0.30
N LEU A 96 2.89 -1.28 -1.42
CA LEU A 96 2.88 -2.73 -1.51
C LEU A 96 3.55 -3.23 -2.78
N HIS A 97 3.93 -4.50 -2.79
CA HIS A 97 4.28 -5.22 -4.00
C HIS A 97 3.09 -6.06 -4.46
N SER A 98 2.83 -6.06 -5.76
CA SER A 98 1.84 -6.97 -6.34
C SER A 98 2.31 -7.51 -7.68
N ARG A 99 2.00 -8.79 -7.92
CA ARG A 99 2.26 -9.52 -9.14
C ARG A 99 0.97 -10.16 -9.63
N LYS A 100 0.58 -9.88 -10.85
CA LYS A 100 -0.62 -10.43 -11.47
C LYS A 100 -0.25 -11.39 -12.59
N GLU A 101 -0.75 -12.63 -12.51
CA GLU A 101 -0.44 -13.68 -13.49
C GLU A 101 -1.41 -13.68 -14.67
N ILE A 102 -2.72 -13.48 -14.43
CA ILE A 102 -3.75 -13.68 -15.45
C ILE A 102 -4.26 -12.36 -16.01
N LYS A 103 -4.18 -12.19 -17.32
CA LYS A 103 -4.55 -10.95 -18.02
C LYS A 103 -6.06 -10.65 -18.01
N ALA A 104 -6.90 -11.66 -18.11
CA ALA A 104 -8.33 -11.48 -18.38
C ALA A 104 -9.18 -11.11 -17.16
N SER A 105 -8.61 -11.14 -15.96
CA SER A 105 -9.33 -10.91 -14.70
C SER A 105 -9.24 -9.47 -14.20
N GLN A 106 -10.15 -9.10 -13.33
CA GLN A 106 -10.17 -7.81 -12.67
C GLN A 106 -9.81 -7.96 -11.20
N MET A 107 -8.80 -7.25 -10.76
CA MET A 107 -8.49 -7.01 -9.35
C MET A 107 -8.98 -5.61 -8.96
N ILE A 108 -9.43 -5.48 -7.72
CA ILE A 108 -9.94 -4.22 -7.19
C ILE A 108 -9.29 -3.96 -5.84
N TRP A 109 -8.83 -2.73 -5.62
CA TRP A 109 -8.37 -2.21 -4.35
C TRP A 109 -9.23 -1.02 -3.93
N TYR A 110 -9.61 -1.00 -2.66
CA TYR A 110 -10.29 0.14 -2.04
C TYR A 110 -9.50 0.59 -0.82
N LEU A 111 -9.19 1.87 -0.76
CA LEU A 111 -8.48 2.50 0.35
C LEU A 111 -9.32 3.63 0.91
N GLY A 112 -9.57 3.63 2.21
CA GLY A 112 -10.34 4.71 2.81
C GLY A 112 -10.98 4.41 4.16
N GLY A 113 -11.97 5.19 4.56
CA GLY A 113 -12.60 5.19 5.88
C GLY A 113 -13.87 4.37 6.01
N GLY A 114 -14.20 3.50 5.08
CA GLY A 114 -15.44 2.73 5.12
C GLY A 114 -15.29 1.24 4.80
N PRO A 115 -16.18 0.39 5.34
CA PRO A 115 -16.10 -1.07 5.19
C PRO A 115 -16.54 -1.58 3.82
N VAL A 116 -16.87 -0.72 2.90
CA VAL A 116 -17.34 -1.04 1.54
C VAL A 116 -16.90 0.05 0.56
N ARG A 117 -17.05 -0.22 -0.72
CA ARG A 117 -16.70 0.69 -1.83
C ARG A 117 -17.21 2.12 -1.66
N TRP A 118 -18.30 2.32 -0.95
CA TRP A 118 -18.91 3.62 -0.70
C TRP A 118 -18.13 4.51 0.27
N GLY A 119 -17.22 3.95 1.07
CA GLY A 119 -16.33 4.70 1.93
C GLY A 119 -14.91 4.82 1.37
N ALA A 120 -14.68 4.40 0.13
CA ALA A 120 -13.34 4.43 -0.45
C ALA A 120 -12.94 5.84 -0.86
N GLY A 121 -11.83 6.34 -0.32
CA GLY A 121 -11.18 7.55 -0.80
C GLY A 121 -10.63 7.32 -2.20
N THR A 122 -9.98 6.20 -2.42
CA THR A 122 -9.48 5.81 -3.74
C THR A 122 -9.90 4.39 -4.12
N VAL A 123 -10.02 4.16 -5.42
CA VAL A 123 -10.33 2.86 -6.01
C VAL A 123 -9.38 2.60 -7.16
N PHE A 124 -8.71 1.45 -7.12
CA PHE A 124 -7.84 1.01 -8.19
C PHE A 124 -8.32 -0.32 -8.73
N THR A 125 -8.29 -0.47 -10.03
CA THR A 125 -8.59 -1.73 -10.69
C THR A 125 -7.47 -2.12 -11.63
N ILE A 126 -7.16 -3.41 -11.69
CA ILE A 126 -6.30 -3.97 -12.73
C ILE A 126 -7.20 -4.77 -13.66
N LYS A 127 -7.41 -4.27 -14.87
CA LYS A 127 -8.29 -4.89 -15.87
C LYS A 127 -7.61 -4.89 -17.24
N GLY A 128 -7.58 -6.04 -17.88
CA GLY A 128 -7.04 -6.17 -19.25
C GLY A 128 -5.56 -5.79 -19.36
N GLY A 129 -4.76 -5.95 -18.31
CA GLY A 129 -3.34 -5.57 -18.28
C GLY A 129 -3.10 -4.09 -18.01
N LYS A 130 -4.14 -3.34 -17.63
CA LYS A 130 -4.04 -1.93 -17.30
C LYS A 130 -4.42 -1.68 -15.86
N LEU A 131 -3.64 -0.86 -15.19
CA LEU A 131 -4.01 -0.24 -13.93
C LEU A 131 -4.88 0.96 -14.22
N LYS A 132 -6.03 1.01 -13.58
CA LYS A 132 -7.04 2.04 -13.76
C LYS A 132 -7.44 2.61 -12.41
N SER A 133 -7.87 3.86 -12.40
CA SER A 133 -8.37 4.52 -11.20
C SER A 133 -9.54 5.44 -11.53
N THR A 134 -10.15 6.02 -10.49
CA THR A 134 -11.06 7.14 -10.63
C THR A 134 -10.27 8.45 -10.50
N ASP A 135 -10.61 9.45 -11.28
CA ASP A 135 -10.11 10.82 -11.14
C ASP A 135 -11.13 11.75 -10.45
N GLY A 136 -12.13 11.17 -9.80
CA GLY A 136 -13.26 11.89 -9.21
C GLY A 136 -14.44 12.12 -10.16
N LYS A 137 -14.25 11.91 -11.47
CA LYS A 137 -15.28 12.04 -12.51
C LYS A 137 -15.52 10.71 -13.21
N ASP A 138 -14.45 10.15 -13.75
CA ASP A 138 -14.47 8.91 -14.51
C ASP A 138 -13.99 7.74 -13.65
N TRP A 139 -14.57 6.55 -13.86
CA TRP A 139 -14.31 5.37 -13.04
C TRP A 139 -13.18 4.49 -13.54
N ASP A 140 -12.84 4.61 -14.81
CA ASP A 140 -11.96 3.67 -15.50
C ASP A 140 -10.84 4.41 -16.27
N VAL A 141 -10.24 5.42 -15.64
CA VAL A 141 -9.10 6.13 -16.22
C VAL A 141 -7.88 5.22 -16.26
N ASP A 142 -7.36 4.95 -17.44
CA ASP A 142 -6.12 4.19 -17.62
C ASP A 142 -4.94 5.01 -17.10
N ILE A 143 -4.20 4.51 -16.12
CA ILE A 143 -3.06 5.21 -15.51
C ILE A 143 -1.71 4.54 -15.77
N PHE A 144 -1.70 3.21 -15.98
CA PHE A 144 -0.45 2.49 -16.23
C PHE A 144 -0.69 1.14 -16.92
N GLU A 145 0.25 0.69 -17.73
CA GLU A 145 0.24 -0.63 -18.32
C GLU A 145 1.04 -1.61 -17.45
N ILE A 146 0.37 -2.68 -17.01
CA ILE A 146 0.96 -3.68 -16.11
C ILE A 146 1.50 -4.85 -16.93
N LYS A 147 2.70 -5.29 -16.59
CA LYS A 147 3.28 -6.52 -17.07
C LYS A 147 2.84 -7.69 -16.22
N HIS A 148 2.35 -8.75 -16.87
CA HIS A 148 1.95 -9.97 -16.19
C HIS A 148 3.18 -10.80 -15.83
N GLY A 149 3.12 -11.48 -14.67
CA GLY A 149 4.23 -12.30 -14.18
C GLY A 149 5.39 -11.50 -13.58
N GLU A 150 5.30 -10.17 -13.53
CA GLU A 150 6.30 -9.31 -12.90
C GLU A 150 5.75 -8.70 -11.61
N TRP A 151 6.61 -8.52 -10.61
CA TRP A 151 6.32 -7.75 -9.43
C TRP A 151 6.44 -6.27 -9.74
N ASN A 152 5.41 -5.49 -9.39
CA ASN A 152 5.45 -4.03 -9.40
C ASN A 152 5.35 -3.51 -7.97
N TYR A 153 6.07 -2.45 -7.66
CA TYR A 153 5.94 -1.68 -6.44
C TYR A 153 4.94 -0.57 -6.64
N TYR A 154 3.92 -0.55 -5.84
CA TYR A 154 2.87 0.47 -5.83
C TYR A 154 3.02 1.35 -4.60
N HIS A 155 2.94 2.65 -4.80
CA HIS A 155 2.98 3.62 -3.73
C HIS A 155 1.93 4.70 -3.98
N ILE A 156 1.04 4.89 -3.00
CA ILE A 156 -0.11 5.77 -3.09
C ILE A 156 -0.01 6.78 -1.94
N VAL A 157 0.00 8.06 -2.27
CA VAL A 157 -0.02 9.16 -1.30
C VAL A 157 -1.39 9.77 -1.31
N MET A 158 -2.08 9.73 -0.17
CA MET A 158 -3.44 10.21 -0.01
C MET A 158 -3.46 11.47 0.85
N ASN A 159 -3.96 12.58 0.32
CA ASN A 159 -4.15 13.83 1.05
C ASN A 159 -5.63 13.96 1.45
N PHE A 160 -5.92 13.67 2.71
CA PHE A 160 -7.29 13.72 3.26
C PHE A 160 -7.82 15.14 3.48
N LYS A 161 -6.96 16.15 3.41
CA LYS A 161 -7.35 17.56 3.48
C LYS A 161 -7.83 18.08 2.13
N THR A 162 -7.06 17.82 1.05
CA THR A 162 -7.43 18.25 -0.32
C THR A 162 -8.33 17.26 -1.03
N LYS A 163 -8.46 16.03 -0.49
CA LYS A 163 -9.22 14.92 -1.09
C LYS A 163 -8.66 14.49 -2.44
N GLU A 164 -7.34 14.40 -2.48
CA GLU A 164 -6.55 14.06 -3.65
C GLU A 164 -5.57 12.93 -3.33
N PHE A 165 -5.11 12.27 -4.36
CA PHE A 165 -4.05 11.28 -4.22
C PHE A 165 -3.11 11.28 -5.42
N ASP A 166 -1.87 10.94 -5.12
CA ASP A 166 -0.85 10.61 -6.10
C ASP A 166 -0.63 9.11 -6.16
N PHE A 167 -0.37 8.59 -7.34
CA PHE A 167 -0.05 7.18 -7.49
C PHE A 167 1.26 6.99 -8.24
N TYR A 168 2.11 6.12 -7.69
CA TYR A 168 3.41 5.77 -8.25
C TYR A 168 3.47 4.27 -8.52
N VAL A 169 4.08 3.88 -9.64
CA VAL A 169 4.44 2.50 -9.96
C VAL A 169 5.93 2.45 -10.23
N ASP A 170 6.65 1.63 -9.49
CA ASP A 170 8.11 1.46 -9.58
C ASP A 170 8.86 2.82 -9.53
N GLY A 171 8.40 3.72 -8.64
CA GLY A 171 8.95 5.06 -8.44
C GLY A 171 8.50 6.11 -9.45
N LYS A 172 7.79 5.73 -10.51
CA LYS A 172 7.26 6.67 -11.50
C LYS A 172 5.86 7.13 -11.11
N LYS A 173 5.63 8.45 -11.00
CA LYS A 173 4.28 9.01 -10.82
C LYS A 173 3.44 8.73 -12.06
N VAL A 174 2.29 8.09 -11.88
CA VAL A 174 1.36 7.67 -12.95
C VAL A 174 -0.01 8.32 -12.82
N ALA A 175 -0.35 8.83 -11.63
CA ALA A 175 -1.48 9.74 -11.41
C ALA A 175 -1.02 10.87 -10.48
N ASP A 176 -1.48 12.09 -10.75
CA ASP A 176 -1.08 13.32 -10.08
C ASP A 176 -2.33 14.11 -9.71
N ASP A 177 -2.51 14.39 -8.42
CA ASP A 177 -3.65 15.12 -7.85
C ASP A 177 -5.04 14.57 -8.28
N PHE A 178 -5.15 13.25 -8.42
CA PHE A 178 -6.43 12.60 -8.71
C PHE A 178 -7.38 12.78 -7.53
N LYS A 179 -8.64 13.07 -7.83
CA LYS A 179 -9.64 13.31 -6.78
C LYS A 179 -10.12 12.03 -6.15
N PHE A 180 -10.39 12.09 -4.84
CA PHE A 180 -11.06 11.00 -4.13
C PHE A 180 -12.40 10.69 -4.78
N ARG A 181 -12.73 9.42 -4.78
CA ARG A 181 -14.04 8.96 -5.19
C ARG A 181 -15.13 9.44 -4.25
N GLU A 182 -14.88 9.29 -2.95
CA GLU A 182 -15.77 9.72 -1.88
C GLU A 182 -15.11 10.87 -1.12
N PRO A 183 -15.50 12.13 -1.41
CA PRO A 183 -14.82 13.29 -0.86
C PRO A 183 -14.98 13.43 0.67
N ASP A 184 -16.00 12.80 1.25
CA ASP A 184 -16.23 12.84 2.70
C ASP A 184 -15.38 11.84 3.49
N ASN A 185 -14.53 11.07 2.81
CA ASN A 185 -13.65 10.10 3.45
C ASN A 185 -12.64 10.80 4.37
N PRO A 186 -12.63 10.51 5.69
CA PRO A 186 -11.82 11.25 6.66
C PRO A 186 -10.39 10.73 6.82
N SER A 187 -10.15 9.44 6.53
CA SER A 187 -8.88 8.76 6.85
C SER A 187 -8.74 7.41 6.16
N LEU A 188 -7.55 6.82 6.28
CA LEU A 188 -7.26 5.46 5.83
C LEU A 188 -7.51 4.45 6.95
N ASP A 189 -8.76 4.09 7.20
CA ASP A 189 -9.14 3.12 8.24
C ASP A 189 -9.28 1.69 7.71
N TRP A 190 -9.42 1.54 6.39
CA TRP A 190 -9.69 0.27 5.76
C TRP A 190 -8.89 0.07 4.48
N PHE A 191 -8.42 -1.16 4.32
CA PHE A 191 -7.80 -1.63 3.10
C PHE A 191 -8.51 -2.89 2.61
N PHE A 192 -9.02 -2.83 1.39
CA PHE A 192 -9.64 -3.96 0.70
C PHE A 192 -8.87 -4.29 -0.54
N PHE A 193 -8.75 -5.58 -0.83
CA PHE A 193 -8.31 -6.02 -2.14
C PHE A 193 -8.87 -7.38 -2.48
N GLY A 194 -9.03 -7.63 -3.77
CA GLY A 194 -9.55 -8.88 -4.26
C GLY A 194 -10.25 -8.77 -5.60
N SER A 195 -11.09 -9.75 -5.86
CA SER A 195 -11.89 -9.85 -7.07
C SER A 195 -13.37 -9.97 -6.70
N HIS A 196 -14.22 -9.25 -7.43
CA HIS A 196 -15.65 -9.43 -7.28
C HIS A 196 -16.04 -10.91 -7.55
N PRO A 197 -17.01 -11.49 -6.84
CA PRO A 197 -17.43 -12.88 -7.02
C PRO A 197 -17.79 -13.28 -8.46
N ASP A 198 -18.24 -12.33 -9.28
CA ASP A 198 -18.56 -12.55 -10.69
C ASP A 198 -17.33 -12.70 -11.59
N HIS A 199 -16.12 -12.42 -11.06
CA HIS A 199 -14.85 -12.57 -11.76
C HIS A 199 -14.18 -13.89 -11.34
N ALA A 200 -14.50 -14.96 -12.05
CA ALA A 200 -14.13 -16.33 -11.67
C ALA A 200 -12.63 -16.65 -11.74
N VAL A 201 -11.84 -15.86 -12.45
CA VAL A 201 -10.44 -16.16 -12.69
C VAL A 201 -9.58 -14.97 -12.31
N LEU A 202 -8.86 -15.10 -11.21
CA LEU A 202 -7.85 -14.15 -10.77
C LEU A 202 -6.69 -14.93 -10.14
N GLU A 203 -5.49 -14.48 -10.39
CA GLU A 203 -4.28 -14.93 -9.69
C GLU A 203 -3.38 -13.71 -9.49
N VAL A 204 -3.42 -13.18 -8.28
CA VAL A 204 -2.64 -12.01 -7.88
C VAL A 204 -1.95 -12.31 -6.56
N TYR A 205 -0.68 -12.04 -6.52
CA TYR A 205 0.14 -12.11 -5.32
C TYR A 205 0.35 -10.70 -4.78
N ILE A 206 0.26 -10.56 -3.46
CA ILE A 206 0.49 -9.30 -2.74
C ILE A 206 1.47 -9.56 -1.62
N ASP A 207 2.41 -8.64 -1.45
CA ASP A 207 3.46 -8.74 -0.46
C ASP A 207 3.92 -7.36 0.03
N ASN A 208 4.58 -7.32 1.19
CA ASN A 208 5.24 -6.13 1.75
C ASN A 208 4.33 -4.89 1.81
N ILE A 209 3.13 -5.05 2.34
CA ILE A 209 2.24 -3.91 2.59
C ILE A 209 2.85 -3.03 3.69
N SER A 210 2.92 -1.73 3.45
CA SER A 210 3.23 -0.75 4.49
C SER A 210 2.30 0.45 4.40
N ILE A 211 1.93 0.98 5.56
CA ILE A 211 1.06 2.15 5.70
C ILE A 211 1.71 3.10 6.70
N GLY A 212 1.69 4.38 6.38
CA GLY A 212 2.31 5.38 7.23
C GLY A 212 1.71 6.78 7.07
N THR A 213 2.22 7.71 7.88
CA THR A 213 1.92 9.14 7.79
C THR A 213 2.91 9.83 6.86
N GLY A 214 2.50 10.98 6.29
CA GLY A 214 3.29 11.71 5.30
C GLY A 214 3.30 11.06 3.93
N GLU A 215 4.16 11.55 3.05
CA GLU A 215 4.22 11.10 1.66
C GLU A 215 4.91 9.74 1.48
N GLY A 216 5.73 9.34 2.44
CA GLY A 216 6.57 8.15 2.29
C GLY A 216 7.67 8.33 1.23
N ASN A 217 8.17 7.21 0.72
CA ASN A 217 9.19 7.22 -0.32
C ASN A 217 8.74 6.34 -1.50
N PRO A 218 8.35 6.93 -2.64
CA PRO A 218 7.91 6.19 -3.80
C PRO A 218 9.01 5.35 -4.48
N ASN A 219 10.27 5.62 -4.18
CA ASN A 219 11.43 4.85 -4.65
C ASN A 219 11.91 3.81 -3.64
N PHE A 220 11.13 3.60 -2.60
CA PHE A 220 11.50 2.67 -1.55
C PHE A 220 11.25 1.23 -1.99
N HIS A 221 12.33 0.51 -2.27
CA HIS A 221 12.28 -0.93 -2.50
C HIS A 221 12.74 -1.62 -1.21
N PRO A 222 11.86 -2.34 -0.50
CA PRO A 222 12.23 -3.02 0.76
C PRO A 222 13.30 -4.09 0.58
N ASP A 223 13.51 -4.62 -0.63
CA ASP A 223 14.64 -5.51 -0.98
C ASP A 223 16.01 -4.83 -0.87
N LYS A 224 16.07 -3.50 -0.91
CA LYS A 224 17.28 -2.71 -0.66
C LYS A 224 17.48 -2.37 0.82
N MET A 225 16.55 -2.71 1.68
CA MET A 225 16.77 -2.60 3.12
C MET A 225 17.80 -3.62 3.57
N PRO A 226 18.77 -3.23 4.41
CA PRO A 226 19.58 -4.23 5.09
C PRO A 226 18.61 -5.12 5.88
N VAL A 227 18.54 -6.41 5.50
CA VAL A 227 17.81 -7.41 6.28
C VAL A 227 18.21 -7.25 7.72
N SER A 228 17.24 -7.04 8.62
CA SER A 228 17.55 -6.87 10.05
C SER A 228 18.45 -8.03 10.50
N SER A 229 19.39 -7.75 11.37
CA SER A 229 20.39 -8.75 11.81
C SER A 229 19.73 -10.04 12.32
N SER A 230 18.51 -9.97 12.88
CA SER A 230 17.71 -11.11 13.29
C SER A 230 17.22 -11.98 12.12
N ARG A 231 16.82 -11.40 10.99
CA ARG A 231 16.43 -12.14 9.78
C ARG A 231 17.63 -12.78 9.08
N LYS A 232 18.79 -12.10 9.06
CA LYS A 232 20.05 -12.71 8.53
C LYS A 232 20.46 -13.91 9.35
N LEU A 233 20.36 -13.87 10.66
CA LEU A 233 20.67 -15.01 11.52
C LEU A 233 19.71 -16.18 11.27
N ALA A 234 18.40 -15.95 11.19
CA ALA A 234 17.43 -17.03 10.92
C ALA A 234 17.65 -17.71 9.56
N ALA A 235 17.91 -16.95 8.50
CA ALA A 235 18.20 -17.51 7.17
C ALA A 235 19.52 -18.29 7.13
N VAL A 236 20.56 -17.83 7.83
CA VAL A 236 21.85 -18.55 7.96
C VAL A 236 21.67 -19.84 8.75
N TRP A 237 20.90 -19.81 9.85
CA TRP A 237 20.60 -21.01 10.65
C TRP A 237 19.79 -22.06 9.89
N ALA A 238 18.82 -21.64 9.08
CA ALA A 238 18.06 -22.54 8.23
C ALA A 238 18.95 -23.25 7.19
N LYS A 239 19.91 -22.53 6.57
CA LYS A 239 20.89 -23.11 5.63
C LYS A 239 21.92 -24.01 6.28
N LEU A 240 22.23 -23.85 7.56
CA LEU A 240 23.19 -24.68 8.26
C LEU A 240 22.57 -26.00 8.78
N LYS A 241 21.23 -26.10 8.78
CA LYS A 241 20.50 -27.29 9.21
C LYS A 241 19.98 -28.16 8.04
N SER A 242 20.09 -27.67 6.81
CA SER A 242 19.76 -28.40 5.58
C SER A 242 21.02 -29.07 5.01
#